data_8e074b80f6559313ba04e676a35b4859
#
_entry.id   8e074b80f6559313ba04e676a35b4859
#
_cell.length_a   1.000
_cell.length_b   1.000
_cell.length_c   1.000
_cell.angle_alpha   90.00
_cell.angle_beta   90.00
_cell.angle_gamma   90.00
#
_symmetry.space_group_name_H-M   'P 1'
#
loop_
_entity.id
_entity.type
_entity.pdbx_description
1 polymer ?
#
loop_
_entity_poly.entity_id
_entity_poly.type
_entity_poly.pdbx_seq_one_letter_code
_entity_poly.pdbx_strand_id
1 'polypeptide(L)'
;MALRGEHHDGHVFIPQAVERGAAGVLCERPPQGTDGATVILVDDTRQALLDMTAERLRRRPLPIVAVTGSAGKTTTKDLIAHLLGRRQRVHKSEGNLNTYTGIPMTIFQMDPRDRVLVVEYAMSRAGEIRELASVAPPTIGVVLNVGLAHVGLLGSIEAVASAKRELVEGLAPGGLAVLNADDHRVRAMSAVARRFTLYGFSTEATVRADRVRLHGLDGSSFTLSTPRGKAEVYLRLPGHHSISNALAAAAVALEFEFDAAAVASALHGFIPPSRRMNIVTGRNGATIIDDTYNASPGSMQAALEVLRLAPRGSLRVAVLGDMLELGDHAERAHEEIGSLAGKTADILIAVGEYAPRMVQSARRAGLPPDRALVVEGADEAVAALTPWLNAQTQVLVKASRGMRLERVVEQIREPA
;
A
#
# COMPACT_ATOMS: atom_id res chain seq x y z
N MET A 1 10.50 22.51 12.45
CA MET A 1 9.46 23.27 11.72
C MET A 1 8.13 23.09 12.43
N ALA A 2 7.42 24.18 12.72
CA ALA A 2 6.17 24.21 13.49
C ALA A 2 4.97 24.20 12.53
N LEU A 3 4.51 22.99 12.17
CA LEU A 3 3.36 22.82 11.28
C LEU A 3 2.04 22.80 12.08
N ARG A 4 0.99 23.34 11.50
CA ARG A 4 -0.38 23.22 12.02
C ARG A 4 -1.07 22.04 11.37
N GLY A 5 -1.57 21.11 12.20
CA GLY A 5 -2.45 20.02 11.81
C GLY A 5 -3.88 20.27 12.26
N GLU A 6 -4.80 19.37 11.91
CA GLU A 6 -6.22 19.47 12.29
C GLU A 6 -6.44 19.44 13.80
N HIS A 7 -5.60 18.72 14.56
CA HIS A 7 -5.74 18.52 16.00
C HIS A 7 -4.59 19.09 16.83
N HIS A 8 -3.49 19.51 16.22
CA HIS A 8 -2.30 19.96 16.92
C HIS A 8 -1.66 21.16 16.22
N ASP A 9 -1.19 22.14 17.01
CA ASP A 9 -0.34 23.24 16.55
C ASP A 9 1.11 22.94 16.94
N GLY A 10 1.97 22.72 15.93
CA GLY A 10 3.38 22.43 16.13
C GLY A 10 4.17 23.51 16.85
N HIS A 11 3.65 24.76 16.90
CA HIS A 11 4.30 25.86 17.59
C HIS A 11 4.41 25.65 19.11
N VAL A 12 3.50 24.87 19.70
CA VAL A 12 3.54 24.57 21.16
C VAL A 12 4.71 23.64 21.52
N PHE A 13 5.27 22.93 20.55
CA PHE A 13 6.38 22.00 20.77
C PHE A 13 7.77 22.62 20.49
N ILE A 14 7.85 23.91 20.13
CA ILE A 14 9.13 24.59 19.82
C ILE A 14 10.11 24.52 20.98
N PRO A 15 9.73 24.88 22.25
CA PRO A 15 10.66 24.83 23.37
C PRO A 15 11.25 23.42 23.55
N GLN A 16 10.39 22.39 23.51
CA GLN A 16 10.84 21.01 23.63
C GLN A 16 11.79 20.57 22.50
N ALA A 17 11.56 21.05 21.27
CA ALA A 17 12.45 20.75 20.14
C ALA A 17 13.84 21.39 20.33
N VAL A 18 13.89 22.62 20.85
CA VAL A 18 15.16 23.34 21.17
C VAL A 18 15.90 22.63 22.31
N GLU A 19 15.22 22.26 23.39
CA GLU A 19 15.78 21.46 24.49
C GLU A 19 16.40 20.13 24.01
N ARG A 20 15.79 19.53 22.95
CA ARG A 20 16.30 18.31 22.29
C ARG A 20 17.41 18.57 21.25
N GLY A 21 17.91 19.81 21.16
CA GLY A 21 19.06 20.17 20.33
C GLY A 21 18.68 20.68 18.92
N ALA A 22 17.47 21.16 18.69
CA ALA A 22 17.15 21.82 17.43
C ALA A 22 17.95 23.11 17.27
N ALA A 23 18.84 23.15 16.27
CA ALA A 23 19.68 24.31 15.98
C ALA A 23 18.90 25.46 15.31
N GLY A 24 17.74 25.19 14.74
CA GLY A 24 16.88 26.18 14.08
C GLY A 24 15.42 25.84 14.17
N VAL A 25 14.58 26.87 14.15
CA VAL A 25 13.12 26.79 14.20
C VAL A 25 12.54 27.59 13.05
N LEU A 26 11.65 26.98 12.27
CA LEU A 26 10.84 27.65 11.25
C LEU A 26 9.40 27.69 11.77
N CYS A 27 8.84 28.91 11.90
CA CYS A 27 7.54 29.16 12.55
C CYS A 27 6.86 30.40 11.99
N GLU A 28 5.57 30.58 12.26
CA GLU A 28 4.73 31.68 11.76
C GLU A 28 4.64 32.87 12.71
N ARG A 29 5.06 32.70 13.96
CA ARG A 29 5.05 33.73 14.99
C ARG A 29 6.29 33.59 15.87
N PRO A 30 6.80 34.69 16.46
CA PRO A 30 7.95 34.63 17.36
C PRO A 30 7.70 33.64 18.49
N PRO A 31 8.52 32.60 18.66
CA PRO A 31 8.40 31.64 19.72
C PRO A 31 9.06 32.14 21.01
N GLN A 32 8.69 31.55 22.15
CA GLN A 32 9.39 31.72 23.42
C GLN A 32 10.30 30.51 23.67
N GLY A 33 11.35 30.69 24.49
CA GLY A 33 12.25 29.60 24.91
C GLY A 33 13.09 29.04 23.75
N THR A 34 13.64 29.90 22.91
CA THR A 34 14.46 29.52 21.75
C THR A 34 15.93 29.97 21.91
N ASP A 35 16.40 30.13 23.15
CA ASP A 35 17.76 30.57 23.42
C ASP A 35 18.80 29.65 22.76
N GLY A 36 19.63 30.21 21.88
CA GLY A 36 20.63 29.47 21.13
C GLY A 36 20.18 28.84 19.81
N ALA A 37 18.87 28.87 19.46
CA ALA A 37 18.38 28.40 18.18
C ALA A 37 18.13 29.55 17.19
N THR A 38 18.43 29.32 15.90
CA THR A 38 18.09 30.27 14.84
C THR A 38 16.59 30.22 14.56
N VAL A 39 15.90 31.36 14.66
CA VAL A 39 14.46 31.47 14.36
C VAL A 39 14.28 32.05 12.96
N ILE A 40 13.53 31.32 12.12
CA ILE A 40 13.14 31.75 10.78
C ILE A 40 11.61 31.94 10.80
N LEU A 41 11.17 33.19 10.63
CA LEU A 41 9.76 33.54 10.53
C LEU A 41 9.32 33.47 9.08
N VAL A 42 8.17 32.86 8.85
CA VAL A 42 7.50 32.73 7.55
C VAL A 42 6.01 32.99 7.72
N ASP A 43 5.32 33.39 6.64
CA ASP A 43 3.90 33.65 6.67
C ASP A 43 3.09 32.36 6.80
N ASP A 44 3.55 31.26 6.19
CA ASP A 44 2.92 29.93 6.19
C ASP A 44 4.01 28.85 6.24
N THR A 45 4.06 28.10 7.31
CA THR A 45 5.05 27.02 7.51
C THR A 45 4.84 25.85 6.59
N ARG A 46 3.58 25.55 6.17
CA ARG A 46 3.27 24.50 5.20
C ARG A 46 3.81 24.89 3.82
N GLN A 47 3.50 26.11 3.35
CA GLN A 47 4.00 26.59 2.06
C GLN A 47 5.54 26.63 2.05
N ALA A 48 6.18 27.13 3.11
CA ALA A 48 7.62 27.13 3.23
C ALA A 48 8.25 25.73 3.14
N LEU A 49 7.58 24.71 3.73
CA LEU A 49 8.02 23.31 3.60
C LEU A 49 7.99 22.83 2.14
N LEU A 50 6.91 23.14 1.42
CA LEU A 50 6.77 22.78 0.03
C LEU A 50 7.77 23.49 -0.87
N ASP A 51 7.99 24.80 -0.66
CA ASP A 51 8.96 25.60 -1.40
C ASP A 51 10.41 25.12 -1.20
N MET A 52 10.78 24.81 0.03
CA MET A 52 12.09 24.22 0.36
C MET A 52 12.27 22.86 -0.32
N THR A 53 11.20 22.07 -0.41
CA THR A 53 11.22 20.76 -1.06
C THR A 53 11.42 20.89 -2.57
N ALA A 54 10.66 21.78 -3.21
CA ALA A 54 10.81 22.08 -4.63
C ALA A 54 12.21 22.60 -4.95
N GLU A 55 12.74 23.53 -4.15
CA GLU A 55 14.10 24.06 -4.31
C GLU A 55 15.17 22.99 -4.12
N ARG A 56 15.00 22.06 -3.18
CA ARG A 56 15.91 20.93 -2.99
C ARG A 56 15.99 20.06 -4.25
N LEU A 57 14.84 19.75 -4.87
CA LEU A 57 14.76 18.98 -6.11
C LEU A 57 15.29 19.77 -7.31
N ARG A 58 15.01 21.09 -7.40
CA ARG A 58 15.52 21.95 -8.45
C ARG A 58 17.05 22.01 -8.46
N ARG A 59 17.68 22.10 -7.27
CA ARG A 59 19.14 22.07 -7.14
C ARG A 59 19.76 20.72 -7.47
N ARG A 60 18.96 19.67 -7.38
CA ARG A 60 19.42 18.33 -7.62
C ARG A 60 18.32 17.51 -8.30
N PRO A 61 18.13 17.70 -9.61
CA PRO A 61 17.14 16.95 -10.37
C PRO A 61 17.55 15.47 -10.45
N LEU A 62 16.55 14.59 -10.28
CA LEU A 62 16.68 13.15 -10.44
C LEU A 62 15.32 12.58 -10.86
N PRO A 63 15.28 11.38 -11.47
CA PRO A 63 14.03 10.71 -11.76
C PRO A 63 13.22 10.45 -10.49
N ILE A 64 11.92 10.80 -10.53
CA ILE A 64 10.96 10.55 -9.46
C ILE A 64 9.93 9.58 -10.00
N VAL A 65 9.78 8.43 -9.32
CA VAL A 65 8.73 7.45 -9.58
C VAL A 65 7.68 7.58 -8.48
N ALA A 66 6.48 8.02 -8.82
CA ALA A 66 5.38 8.14 -7.87
C ALA A 66 4.33 7.05 -8.10
N VAL A 67 3.87 6.42 -7.03
CA VAL A 67 2.89 5.33 -7.07
C VAL A 67 1.63 5.74 -6.34
N THR A 68 0.46 5.63 -6.99
CA THR A 68 -0.85 5.76 -6.36
C THR A 68 -1.77 4.58 -6.67
N GLY A 69 -2.84 4.44 -5.93
CA GLY A 69 -3.84 3.38 -6.07
C GLY A 69 -4.67 3.22 -4.81
N SER A 70 -5.78 2.54 -4.89
CA SER A 70 -6.60 2.20 -3.72
C SER A 70 -5.94 1.10 -2.87
N ALA A 71 -5.23 0.16 -3.52
CA ALA A 71 -4.46 -0.91 -2.87
C ALA A 71 -3.12 -1.14 -3.58
N GLY A 72 -2.15 -1.78 -2.91
CA GLY A 72 -0.89 -2.22 -3.52
C GLY A 72 0.23 -1.18 -3.56
N LYS A 73 0.01 0.07 -3.19
CA LYS A 73 0.99 1.18 -3.30
C LYS A 73 2.35 0.85 -2.70
N THR A 74 2.41 0.51 -1.42
CA THR A 74 3.67 0.25 -0.70
C THR A 74 4.40 -0.95 -1.29
N THR A 75 3.68 -2.05 -1.55
CA THR A 75 4.30 -3.25 -2.15
C THR A 75 4.89 -2.93 -3.52
N THR A 76 4.17 -2.17 -4.36
CA THR A 76 4.66 -1.77 -5.68
C THR A 76 5.84 -0.82 -5.59
N LYS A 77 5.79 0.19 -4.70
CA LYS A 77 6.92 1.08 -4.42
C LYS A 77 8.17 0.29 -4.01
N ASP A 78 8.02 -0.69 -3.12
CA ASP A 78 9.13 -1.51 -2.65
C ASP A 78 9.64 -2.48 -3.74
N LEU A 79 8.76 -3.04 -4.57
CA LEU A 79 9.15 -3.81 -5.75
C LEU A 79 9.95 -2.95 -6.74
N ILE A 80 9.49 -1.73 -7.05
CA ILE A 80 10.21 -0.80 -7.92
C ILE A 80 11.59 -0.48 -7.33
N ALA A 81 11.66 -0.12 -6.06
CA ALA A 81 12.91 0.18 -5.38
C ALA A 81 13.87 -1.02 -5.37
N HIS A 82 13.35 -2.23 -5.17
CA HIS A 82 14.12 -3.47 -5.21
C HIS A 82 14.69 -3.75 -6.61
N LEU A 83 13.88 -3.61 -7.67
CA LEU A 83 14.32 -3.79 -9.04
C LEU A 83 15.42 -2.78 -9.40
N LEU A 84 15.14 -1.49 -9.23
CA LEU A 84 16.07 -0.43 -9.60
C LEU A 84 17.35 -0.46 -8.76
N GLY A 85 17.24 -0.87 -7.49
CA GLY A 85 18.35 -1.04 -6.56
C GLY A 85 19.41 -2.04 -7.01
N ARG A 86 19.11 -2.90 -8.00
CA ARG A 86 20.09 -3.82 -8.62
C ARG A 86 21.13 -3.11 -9.47
N ARG A 87 20.85 -1.89 -9.95
CA ARG A 87 21.72 -1.15 -10.87
C ARG A 87 22.12 0.23 -10.38
N GLN A 88 21.34 0.82 -9.45
CA GLN A 88 21.58 2.18 -9.01
C GLN A 88 21.10 2.39 -7.57
N ARG A 89 21.59 3.44 -6.93
CA ARG A 89 21.17 3.80 -5.59
C ARG A 89 19.80 4.47 -5.63
N VAL A 90 18.85 3.86 -4.93
CA VAL A 90 17.45 4.29 -4.86
C VAL A 90 17.15 4.83 -3.46
N HIS A 91 16.58 6.01 -3.38
CA HIS A 91 15.90 6.50 -2.19
C HIS A 91 14.41 6.23 -2.30
N LYS A 92 13.76 5.80 -1.23
CA LYS A 92 12.31 5.56 -1.23
C LYS A 92 11.66 6.12 0.02
N SER A 93 10.36 6.46 -0.07
CA SER A 93 9.60 6.81 1.12
C SER A 93 9.43 5.61 2.05
N GLU A 94 9.67 5.82 3.34
CA GLU A 94 9.51 4.79 4.35
C GLU A 94 8.12 4.87 5.01
N GLY A 95 7.58 3.72 5.40
CA GLY A 95 6.29 3.63 6.10
C GLY A 95 5.14 4.31 5.34
N ASN A 96 4.50 5.28 6.01
CA ASN A 96 3.40 6.09 5.48
C ASN A 96 3.81 7.55 5.20
N LEU A 97 5.08 7.82 4.90
CA LEU A 97 5.56 9.14 4.49
C LEU A 97 5.12 9.45 3.03
N ASN A 98 3.82 9.58 2.82
CA ASN A 98 3.17 9.64 1.52
C ASN A 98 2.21 10.83 1.36
N THR A 99 2.28 11.80 2.26
CA THR A 99 1.46 13.01 2.31
C THR A 99 2.31 14.28 2.14
N TYR A 100 1.67 15.46 2.20
CA TYR A 100 2.33 16.76 2.08
C TYR A 100 3.43 17.03 3.13
N THR A 101 3.47 16.29 4.23
CA THR A 101 4.58 16.33 5.21
C THR A 101 5.57 15.20 4.98
N GLY A 102 5.10 14.02 4.63
CA GLY A 102 5.92 12.82 4.48
C GLY A 102 6.83 12.86 3.25
N ILE A 103 6.35 13.40 2.12
CA ILE A 103 7.16 13.53 0.91
C ILE A 103 8.35 14.49 1.11
N PRO A 104 8.17 15.71 1.68
CA PRO A 104 9.29 16.56 2.05
C PRO A 104 10.29 15.86 2.99
N MET A 105 9.82 15.20 4.04
CA MET A 105 10.72 14.47 4.97
C MET A 105 11.56 13.42 4.22
N THR A 106 10.95 12.68 3.31
CA THR A 106 11.66 11.72 2.46
C THR A 106 12.72 12.41 1.60
N ILE A 107 12.39 13.53 0.95
CA ILE A 107 13.31 14.26 0.06
C ILE A 107 14.48 14.87 0.84
N PHE A 108 14.25 15.37 2.06
CA PHE A 108 15.33 15.91 2.89
C PHE A 108 16.28 14.84 3.42
N GLN A 109 15.85 13.58 3.52
CA GLN A 109 16.68 12.45 3.94
C GLN A 109 17.52 11.85 2.80
N MET A 110 17.35 12.32 1.55
CA MET A 110 18.10 11.81 0.40
C MET A 110 19.60 12.02 0.53
N ASP A 111 20.37 10.94 0.33
CA ASP A 111 21.83 10.98 0.24
C ASP A 111 22.26 11.62 -1.10
N PRO A 112 23.35 12.41 -1.15
CA PRO A 112 23.91 12.92 -2.41
C PRO A 112 24.23 11.88 -3.49
N ARG A 113 24.33 10.63 -3.15
CA ARG A 113 24.62 9.53 -4.09
C ARG A 113 23.37 8.88 -4.66
N ASP A 114 22.16 9.19 -4.13
CA ASP A 114 20.91 8.62 -4.66
C ASP A 114 20.67 9.08 -6.09
N ARG A 115 20.19 8.19 -6.95
CA ARG A 115 19.99 8.39 -8.39
C ARG A 115 18.53 8.36 -8.81
N VAL A 116 17.67 7.79 -8.00
CA VAL A 116 16.22 7.71 -8.23
C VAL A 116 15.50 7.87 -6.90
N LEU A 117 14.39 8.58 -6.92
CA LEU A 117 13.44 8.67 -5.80
C LEU A 117 12.18 7.87 -6.14
N VAL A 118 11.77 6.95 -5.25
CA VAL A 118 10.52 6.19 -5.39
C VAL A 118 9.61 6.51 -4.22
N VAL A 119 8.42 7.05 -4.50
CA VAL A 119 7.49 7.55 -3.48
C VAL A 119 6.07 7.03 -3.70
N GLU A 120 5.29 7.01 -2.62
CA GLU A 120 3.85 6.89 -2.70
C GLU A 120 3.20 8.27 -2.67
N TYR A 121 2.19 8.50 -3.52
CA TYR A 121 1.28 9.62 -3.39
C TYR A 121 -0.07 9.10 -2.88
N ALA A 122 -0.30 9.31 -1.58
CA ALA A 122 -1.58 9.04 -0.96
C ALA A 122 -2.49 10.28 -1.04
N MET A 123 -3.78 10.07 -0.85
CA MET A 123 -4.77 11.13 -0.79
C MET A 123 -5.95 10.72 0.10
N SER A 124 -6.51 11.69 0.79
CA SER A 124 -7.79 11.64 1.48
C SER A 124 -8.80 12.62 0.88
N ARG A 125 -8.33 13.63 0.16
CA ARG A 125 -9.12 14.68 -0.50
C ARG A 125 -8.68 14.86 -1.96
N ALA A 126 -9.58 15.38 -2.78
CA ALA A 126 -9.26 15.83 -4.13
C ALA A 126 -8.22 16.98 -4.08
N GLY A 127 -7.29 17.01 -5.02
CA GLY A 127 -6.23 18.01 -5.13
C GLY A 127 -4.94 17.66 -4.39
N GLU A 128 -4.93 16.71 -3.45
CA GLU A 128 -3.71 16.37 -2.69
C GLU A 128 -2.62 15.76 -3.57
N ILE A 129 -2.97 14.86 -4.50
CA ILE A 129 -1.99 14.31 -5.45
C ILE A 129 -1.47 15.41 -6.39
N ARG A 130 -2.32 16.33 -6.83
CA ARG A 130 -1.91 17.47 -7.64
C ARG A 130 -0.93 18.37 -6.90
N GLU A 131 -1.19 18.67 -5.63
CA GLU A 131 -0.28 19.45 -4.78
C GLU A 131 1.10 18.76 -4.68
N LEU A 132 1.12 17.46 -4.36
CA LEU A 132 2.36 16.67 -4.29
C LEU A 132 3.11 16.68 -5.63
N ALA A 133 2.40 16.50 -6.74
CA ALA A 133 2.98 16.49 -8.07
C ALA A 133 3.50 17.87 -8.49
N SER A 134 2.92 18.97 -8.00
CA SER A 134 3.44 20.32 -8.27
C SER A 134 4.77 20.59 -7.58
N VAL A 135 5.00 20.01 -6.40
CA VAL A 135 6.23 20.18 -5.61
C VAL A 135 7.33 19.19 -6.03
N ALA A 136 6.95 17.96 -6.32
CA ALA A 136 7.85 16.89 -6.73
C ALA A 136 7.30 16.20 -8.01
N PRO A 137 7.38 16.87 -9.19
CA PRO A 137 6.79 16.36 -10.41
C PRO A 137 7.37 15.01 -10.83
N PRO A 138 6.57 13.93 -10.90
CA PRO A 138 7.09 12.61 -11.22
C PRO A 138 7.50 12.51 -12.70
N THR A 139 8.64 11.89 -12.95
CA THR A 139 9.04 11.47 -14.31
C THR A 139 8.31 10.19 -14.74
N ILE A 140 7.89 9.37 -13.74
CA ILE A 140 7.06 8.18 -13.96
C ILE A 140 5.97 8.16 -12.89
N GLY A 141 4.71 8.11 -13.33
CA GLY A 141 3.53 7.99 -12.47
C GLY A 141 2.86 6.64 -12.66
N VAL A 142 2.72 5.88 -11.57
CA VAL A 142 2.11 4.54 -11.59
C VAL A 142 0.74 4.60 -10.94
N VAL A 143 -0.31 4.24 -11.66
CA VAL A 143 -1.67 4.11 -11.13
C VAL A 143 -2.08 2.64 -11.12
N LEU A 144 -2.32 2.10 -9.92
CA LEU A 144 -2.52 0.66 -9.74
C LEU A 144 -3.97 0.23 -9.93
N ASN A 145 -4.87 0.89 -9.24
CA ASN A 145 -6.29 0.54 -9.23
C ASN A 145 -7.14 1.65 -8.62
N VAL A 146 -8.44 1.61 -8.93
CA VAL A 146 -9.47 2.46 -8.35
C VAL A 146 -10.49 1.58 -7.64
N GLY A 147 -10.58 1.69 -6.33
CA GLY A 147 -11.52 0.95 -5.49
C GLY A 147 -12.10 1.85 -4.40
N LEU A 148 -12.91 1.27 -3.52
CA LEU A 148 -13.66 1.98 -2.49
C LEU A 148 -12.80 2.54 -1.32
N ALA A 149 -11.47 2.37 -1.34
CA ALA A 149 -10.63 3.03 -0.33
C ALA A 149 -10.79 4.55 -0.40
N HIS A 150 -11.03 5.20 0.76
CA HIS A 150 -11.30 6.63 0.93
C HIS A 150 -12.61 7.14 0.26
N VAL A 151 -13.50 6.24 -0.17
CA VAL A 151 -14.77 6.65 -0.80
C VAL A 151 -15.65 7.44 0.15
N GLY A 152 -15.63 7.15 1.44
CA GLY A 152 -16.38 7.90 2.46
C GLY A 152 -15.94 9.37 2.58
N LEU A 153 -14.68 9.68 2.23
CA LEU A 153 -14.14 11.04 2.25
C LEU A 153 -14.36 11.78 0.93
N LEU A 154 -14.38 11.06 -0.18
CA LEU A 154 -14.47 11.61 -1.54
C LEU A 154 -15.90 11.55 -2.13
N GLY A 155 -16.80 10.79 -1.51
CA GLY A 155 -18.21 10.69 -1.87
C GLY A 155 -18.54 9.67 -2.97
N SER A 156 -17.65 9.40 -3.93
CA SER A 156 -17.90 8.43 -5.01
C SER A 156 -16.63 7.78 -5.55
N ILE A 157 -16.78 6.63 -6.21
CA ILE A 157 -15.66 5.94 -6.85
C ILE A 157 -15.10 6.74 -8.05
N GLU A 158 -15.95 7.52 -8.71
CA GLU A 158 -15.56 8.44 -9.79
C GLU A 158 -14.71 9.59 -9.25
N ALA A 159 -15.03 10.11 -8.07
CA ALA A 159 -14.20 11.10 -7.38
C ALA A 159 -12.84 10.51 -6.96
N VAL A 160 -12.82 9.25 -6.49
CA VAL A 160 -11.56 8.51 -6.23
C VAL A 160 -10.73 8.36 -7.51
N ALA A 161 -11.37 8.00 -8.63
CA ALA A 161 -10.70 7.89 -9.93
C ALA A 161 -10.13 9.25 -10.38
N SER A 162 -10.93 10.33 -10.26
CA SER A 162 -10.50 11.69 -10.62
C SER A 162 -9.31 12.15 -9.78
N ALA A 163 -9.33 11.92 -8.47
CA ALA A 163 -8.21 12.25 -7.58
C ALA A 163 -6.93 11.49 -7.94
N LYS A 164 -7.02 10.21 -8.32
CA LYS A 164 -5.84 9.44 -8.75
C LYS A 164 -5.33 9.86 -10.14
N ARG A 165 -6.21 10.31 -11.03
CA ARG A 165 -5.85 10.85 -12.34
C ARG A 165 -4.95 12.09 -12.23
N GLU A 166 -5.02 12.84 -11.13
CA GLU A 166 -4.14 13.98 -10.85
C GLU A 166 -2.66 13.59 -10.92
N LEU A 167 -2.29 12.33 -10.64
CA LEU A 167 -0.91 11.86 -10.81
C LEU A 167 -0.48 11.88 -12.28
N VAL A 168 -1.38 11.47 -13.17
CA VAL A 168 -1.11 11.44 -14.63
C VAL A 168 -1.04 12.86 -15.19
N GLU A 169 -1.95 13.73 -14.74
CA GLU A 169 -1.99 15.15 -15.13
C GLU A 169 -0.78 15.94 -14.62
N GLY A 170 -0.25 15.56 -13.45
CA GLY A 170 0.89 16.20 -12.78
C GLY A 170 2.27 15.65 -13.16
N LEU A 171 2.37 14.81 -14.18
CA LEU A 171 3.67 14.30 -14.64
C LEU A 171 4.57 15.41 -15.18
N ALA A 172 5.86 15.30 -14.94
CA ALA A 172 6.86 16.17 -15.55
C ALA A 172 6.79 16.12 -17.08
N PRO A 173 7.24 17.18 -17.79
CA PRO A 173 7.28 17.18 -19.26
C PRO A 173 8.00 15.94 -19.80
N GLY A 174 7.33 15.19 -20.70
CA GLY A 174 7.83 13.92 -21.24
C GLY A 174 7.71 12.72 -20.29
N GLY A 175 7.08 12.91 -19.13
CA GLY A 175 6.87 11.85 -18.15
C GLY A 175 5.99 10.70 -18.66
N LEU A 176 6.17 9.53 -18.07
CA LEU A 176 5.48 8.29 -18.42
C LEU A 176 4.39 7.96 -17.41
N ALA A 177 3.18 7.67 -17.88
CA ALA A 177 2.12 7.04 -17.09
C ALA A 177 2.17 5.51 -17.23
N VAL A 178 2.30 4.79 -16.11
CA VAL A 178 2.21 3.32 -16.03
C VAL A 178 0.85 2.97 -15.48
N LEU A 179 -0.02 2.40 -16.33
CA LEU A 179 -1.44 2.25 -16.07
C LEU A 179 -1.88 0.78 -16.13
N ASN A 180 -2.73 0.38 -15.20
CA ASN A 180 -3.29 -0.96 -15.16
C ASN A 180 -4.35 -1.14 -16.25
N ALA A 181 -4.11 -2.06 -17.20
CA ALA A 181 -5.02 -2.38 -18.30
C ALA A 181 -6.29 -3.12 -17.82
N ASP A 182 -6.19 -3.83 -16.69
CA ASP A 182 -7.28 -4.65 -16.16
C ASP A 182 -8.30 -3.83 -15.33
N ASP A 183 -7.95 -2.59 -14.97
CA ASP A 183 -8.88 -1.64 -14.34
C ASP A 183 -9.33 -0.60 -15.37
N HIS A 184 -10.61 -0.65 -15.75
CA HIS A 184 -11.17 0.21 -16.81
C HIS A 184 -11.05 1.71 -16.49
N ARG A 185 -11.14 2.11 -15.19
CA ARG A 185 -10.99 3.50 -14.76
C ARG A 185 -9.54 3.96 -14.88
N VAL A 186 -8.60 3.09 -14.51
CA VAL A 186 -7.15 3.38 -14.66
C VAL A 186 -6.77 3.42 -16.14
N ARG A 187 -7.22 2.45 -16.93
CA ARG A 187 -6.97 2.41 -18.37
C ARG A 187 -7.48 3.67 -19.08
N ALA A 188 -8.65 4.18 -18.72
CA ALA A 188 -9.20 5.41 -19.28
C ALA A 188 -8.33 6.65 -19.02
N MET A 189 -7.44 6.64 -18.03
CA MET A 189 -6.52 7.75 -17.77
C MET A 189 -5.45 7.90 -18.86
N SER A 190 -5.28 6.91 -19.74
CA SER A 190 -4.42 7.03 -20.92
C SER A 190 -4.83 8.19 -21.85
N ALA A 191 -6.10 8.59 -21.83
CA ALA A 191 -6.61 9.70 -22.63
C ALA A 191 -6.01 11.09 -22.27
N VAL A 192 -5.50 11.24 -21.04
CA VAL A 192 -4.84 12.48 -20.59
C VAL A 192 -3.31 12.36 -20.52
N ALA A 193 -2.77 11.16 -20.73
CA ALA A 193 -1.34 10.89 -20.71
C ALA A 193 -0.70 11.18 -22.08
N ARG A 194 0.38 11.97 -22.11
CA ARG A 194 1.15 12.17 -23.37
C ARG A 194 1.96 10.95 -23.77
N ARG A 195 2.41 10.17 -22.77
CA ARG A 195 3.16 8.94 -22.92
C ARG A 195 2.69 7.95 -21.86
N PHE A 196 2.34 6.75 -22.26
CA PHE A 196 1.89 5.72 -21.30
C PHE A 196 2.33 4.32 -21.69
N THR A 197 2.36 3.44 -20.69
CA THR A 197 2.56 1.98 -20.83
C THR A 197 1.44 1.29 -20.06
N LEU A 198 0.75 0.34 -20.71
CA LEU A 198 -0.25 -0.51 -20.09
C LEU A 198 0.41 -1.77 -19.53
N TYR A 199 0.07 -2.14 -18.31
CA TYR A 199 0.46 -3.42 -17.71
C TYR A 199 -0.77 -4.19 -17.21
N GLY A 200 -0.69 -5.51 -17.14
CA GLY A 200 -1.78 -6.35 -16.64
C GLY A 200 -1.80 -7.76 -17.21
N PHE A 201 -2.96 -8.40 -17.09
CA PHE A 201 -3.23 -9.72 -17.66
C PHE A 201 -3.92 -9.61 -19.03
N SER A 202 -4.57 -8.49 -19.29
CA SER A 202 -5.24 -8.20 -20.56
C SER A 202 -4.30 -8.27 -21.75
N THR A 203 -4.79 -8.69 -22.89
CA THR A 203 -4.05 -8.69 -24.18
C THR A 203 -3.70 -7.29 -24.66
N GLU A 204 -4.35 -6.25 -24.14
CA GLU A 204 -4.02 -4.86 -24.42
C GLU A 204 -2.76 -4.37 -23.65
N ALA A 205 -2.33 -5.13 -22.63
CA ALA A 205 -1.17 -4.75 -21.83
C ALA A 205 0.14 -4.97 -22.60
N THR A 206 0.98 -3.95 -22.62
CA THR A 206 2.32 -3.99 -23.19
C THR A 206 3.29 -4.79 -22.31
N VAL A 207 3.10 -4.71 -20.98
CA VAL A 207 3.83 -5.50 -19.98
C VAL A 207 2.83 -6.46 -19.36
N ARG A 208 2.94 -7.74 -19.72
CA ARG A 208 1.88 -8.71 -19.45
C ARG A 208 2.39 -9.98 -18.78
N ALA A 209 1.54 -10.55 -17.91
CA ALA A 209 1.71 -11.91 -17.42
C ALA A 209 0.88 -12.90 -18.24
N ASP A 210 1.57 -13.85 -18.85
CA ASP A 210 0.96 -14.99 -19.53
C ASP A 210 1.21 -16.26 -18.72
N ARG A 211 0.43 -17.32 -18.96
CA ARG A 211 0.64 -18.65 -18.35
C ARG A 211 0.79 -18.64 -16.82
N VAL A 212 -0.05 -17.86 -16.14
CA VAL A 212 0.00 -17.73 -14.69
C VAL A 212 -0.31 -19.06 -14.00
N ARG A 213 0.51 -19.40 -12.99
CA ARG A 213 0.32 -20.52 -12.08
C ARG A 213 0.49 -20.05 -10.64
N LEU A 214 -0.50 -20.35 -9.80
CA LEU A 214 -0.46 -20.05 -8.37
C LEU A 214 0.01 -21.31 -7.62
N HIS A 215 1.04 -21.17 -6.79
CA HIS A 215 1.66 -22.26 -6.02
C HIS A 215 1.26 -22.20 -4.55
N GLY A 216 -0.04 -21.99 -4.29
CA GLY A 216 -0.53 -21.83 -2.92
C GLY A 216 0.05 -20.58 -2.26
N LEU A 217 0.51 -20.74 -1.03
CA LEU A 217 1.14 -19.66 -0.26
C LEU A 217 2.63 -19.46 -0.61
N ASP A 218 3.25 -20.40 -1.33
CA ASP A 218 4.68 -20.32 -1.71
C ASP A 218 4.94 -19.28 -2.79
N GLY A 219 3.89 -18.79 -3.45
CA GLY A 219 4.02 -17.73 -4.46
C GLY A 219 3.32 -18.03 -5.78
N SER A 220 3.86 -17.45 -6.85
CA SER A 220 3.27 -17.52 -8.20
C SER A 220 4.36 -17.61 -9.26
N SER A 221 4.07 -18.27 -10.38
CA SER A 221 4.92 -18.22 -11.56
C SER A 221 4.14 -17.80 -12.81
N PHE A 222 4.80 -17.11 -13.71
CA PHE A 222 4.20 -16.63 -14.95
C PHE A 222 5.26 -16.31 -15.99
N THR A 223 4.87 -16.26 -17.26
CA THR A 223 5.71 -15.71 -18.31
C THR A 223 5.53 -14.20 -18.35
N LEU A 224 6.55 -13.42 -18.04
CA LEU A 224 6.59 -11.99 -18.26
C LEU A 224 6.85 -11.70 -19.73
N SER A 225 5.89 -11.07 -20.40
CA SER A 225 6.01 -10.61 -21.80
C SER A 225 6.14 -9.09 -21.83
N THR A 226 7.20 -8.59 -22.49
CA THR A 226 7.51 -7.16 -22.59
C THR A 226 8.02 -6.81 -24.00
N PRO A 227 8.09 -5.53 -24.40
CA PRO A 227 8.76 -5.11 -25.64
C PRO A 227 10.26 -5.47 -25.67
N ARG A 228 10.87 -5.73 -24.51
CA ARG A 228 12.30 -6.11 -24.37
C ARG A 228 12.49 -7.59 -24.08
N GLY A 229 11.62 -8.44 -24.62
CA GLY A 229 11.71 -9.90 -24.52
C GLY A 229 10.72 -10.54 -23.55
N LYS A 230 10.90 -11.85 -23.37
CA LYS A 230 10.09 -12.67 -22.47
C LYS A 230 10.99 -13.42 -21.49
N ALA A 231 10.49 -13.66 -20.28
CA ALA A 231 11.18 -14.46 -19.27
C ALA A 231 10.17 -15.17 -18.35
N GLU A 232 10.53 -16.32 -17.84
CA GLU A 232 9.77 -17.00 -16.78
C GLU A 232 10.12 -16.36 -15.45
N VAL A 233 9.08 -15.96 -14.71
CA VAL A 233 9.17 -15.34 -13.39
C VAL A 233 8.67 -16.31 -12.34
N TYR A 234 9.42 -16.45 -11.26
CA TYR A 234 8.93 -17.00 -10.00
C TYR A 234 8.92 -15.88 -8.95
N LEU A 235 7.73 -15.53 -8.48
CA LEU A 235 7.49 -14.48 -7.49
C LEU A 235 7.07 -15.14 -6.17
N ARG A 236 7.84 -14.95 -5.10
CA ARG A 236 7.55 -15.48 -3.76
C ARG A 236 6.43 -14.72 -3.04
N LEU A 237 5.45 -14.28 -3.78
CA LEU A 237 4.26 -13.62 -3.29
C LEU A 237 3.03 -14.32 -3.88
N PRO A 238 2.06 -14.72 -3.04
CA PRO A 238 0.86 -15.38 -3.51
C PRO A 238 -0.15 -14.41 -4.14
N GLY A 239 -0.97 -14.92 -5.05
CA GLY A 239 -2.16 -14.28 -5.58
C GLY A 239 -1.92 -13.36 -6.79
N HIS A 240 -3.00 -13.16 -7.55
CA HIS A 240 -2.98 -12.35 -8.78
C HIS A 240 -2.62 -10.88 -8.52
N HIS A 241 -3.04 -10.31 -7.39
CA HIS A 241 -2.72 -8.92 -7.03
C HIS A 241 -1.21 -8.70 -6.86
N SER A 242 -0.48 -9.71 -6.38
CA SER A 242 0.99 -9.65 -6.26
C SER A 242 1.67 -9.65 -7.64
N ILE A 243 1.14 -10.45 -8.57
CA ILE A 243 1.61 -10.46 -9.97
C ILE A 243 1.34 -9.08 -10.60
N SER A 244 0.14 -8.52 -10.42
CA SER A 244 -0.21 -7.18 -10.93
C SER A 244 0.76 -6.10 -10.42
N ASN A 245 1.09 -6.11 -9.12
CA ASN A 245 2.07 -5.19 -8.53
C ASN A 245 3.47 -5.40 -9.13
N ALA A 246 3.88 -6.65 -9.39
CA ALA A 246 5.16 -6.97 -10.02
C ALA A 246 5.20 -6.51 -11.48
N LEU A 247 4.10 -6.61 -12.24
CA LEU A 247 3.99 -6.09 -13.60
C LEU A 247 4.11 -4.56 -13.66
N ALA A 248 3.48 -3.85 -12.70
CA ALA A 248 3.64 -2.41 -12.57
C ALA A 248 5.11 -2.02 -12.33
N ALA A 249 5.79 -2.75 -11.43
CA ALA A 249 7.21 -2.53 -11.16
C ALA A 249 8.09 -2.89 -12.36
N ALA A 250 7.76 -3.96 -13.09
CA ALA A 250 8.44 -4.33 -14.33
C ALA A 250 8.31 -3.23 -15.39
N ALA A 251 7.12 -2.65 -15.57
CA ALA A 251 6.89 -1.55 -16.52
C ALA A 251 7.77 -0.34 -16.21
N VAL A 252 7.94 -0.01 -14.92
CA VAL A 252 8.89 1.04 -14.49
C VAL A 252 10.34 0.64 -14.79
N ALA A 253 10.74 -0.59 -14.49
CA ALA A 253 12.12 -1.06 -14.68
C ALA A 253 12.56 -1.03 -16.15
N LEU A 254 11.65 -1.24 -17.11
CA LEU A 254 11.93 -1.10 -18.55
C LEU A 254 12.41 0.30 -18.94
N GLU A 255 11.95 1.35 -18.26
CA GLU A 255 12.43 2.73 -18.49
C GLU A 255 13.87 2.95 -18.01
N PHE A 256 14.34 2.10 -17.12
CA PHE A 256 15.72 2.07 -16.63
C PHE A 256 16.55 0.96 -17.30
N GLU A 257 16.19 0.62 -18.54
CA GLU A 257 16.91 -0.29 -19.43
C GLU A 257 17.00 -1.75 -18.95
N PHE A 258 16.11 -2.17 -18.03
CA PHE A 258 15.97 -3.59 -17.74
C PHE A 258 15.31 -4.31 -18.94
N ASP A 259 15.72 -5.51 -19.23
CA ASP A 259 15.00 -6.46 -20.07
C ASP A 259 14.17 -7.44 -19.21
N ALA A 260 13.39 -8.29 -19.85
CA ALA A 260 12.54 -9.24 -19.15
C ALA A 260 13.34 -10.21 -18.27
N ALA A 261 14.53 -10.63 -18.69
CA ALA A 261 15.38 -11.57 -17.94
C ALA A 261 15.95 -10.91 -16.67
N ALA A 262 16.40 -9.66 -16.75
CA ALA A 262 16.89 -8.90 -15.61
C ALA A 262 15.77 -8.65 -14.58
N VAL A 263 14.55 -8.31 -15.04
CA VAL A 263 13.38 -8.16 -14.18
C VAL A 263 13.06 -9.48 -13.48
N ALA A 264 12.98 -10.60 -14.21
CA ALA A 264 12.66 -11.91 -13.65
C ALA A 264 13.67 -12.33 -12.57
N SER A 265 14.97 -12.17 -12.86
CA SER A 265 16.05 -12.47 -11.90
C SER A 265 15.94 -11.63 -10.63
N ALA A 266 15.64 -10.34 -10.76
CA ALA A 266 15.53 -9.45 -9.59
C ALA A 266 14.27 -9.76 -8.75
N LEU A 267 13.12 -10.04 -9.37
CA LEU A 267 11.87 -10.37 -8.66
C LEU A 267 11.99 -11.61 -7.77
N HIS A 268 12.83 -12.60 -8.16
CA HIS A 268 13.01 -13.82 -7.38
C HIS A 268 13.51 -13.56 -5.94
N GLY A 269 14.29 -12.53 -5.71
CA GLY A 269 14.85 -12.17 -4.41
C GLY A 269 14.05 -11.13 -3.62
N PHE A 270 12.85 -10.77 -4.06
CA PHE A 270 12.05 -9.78 -3.36
C PHE A 270 11.44 -10.32 -2.07
N ILE A 271 11.56 -9.55 -0.99
CA ILE A 271 10.94 -9.82 0.32
C ILE A 271 9.92 -8.70 0.55
N PRO A 272 8.64 -9.03 0.80
CA PRO A 272 7.61 -8.02 1.05
C PRO A 272 7.85 -7.28 2.36
N PRO A 273 7.41 -6.02 2.47
CA PRO A 273 7.43 -5.30 3.73
C PRO A 273 6.53 -5.99 4.77
N SER A 274 6.85 -5.82 6.05
CA SER A 274 6.10 -6.44 7.15
C SER A 274 4.61 -6.12 7.10
N ARG A 275 3.78 -7.05 7.59
CA ARG A 275 2.32 -6.93 7.68
C ARG A 275 1.61 -6.75 6.32
N ARG A 276 2.24 -7.20 5.24
CA ARG A 276 1.68 -7.15 3.88
C ARG A 276 1.84 -8.49 3.20
N MET A 277 0.86 -9.36 3.43
CA MET A 277 0.84 -10.72 2.90
C MET A 277 2.08 -11.53 3.32
N ASN A 278 2.62 -11.26 4.52
CA ASN A 278 3.75 -12.03 5.05
C ASN A 278 3.26 -13.39 5.53
N ILE A 279 3.97 -14.43 5.12
CA ILE A 279 3.72 -15.79 5.57
C ILE A 279 4.69 -16.07 6.71
N VAL A 280 4.15 -16.33 7.90
CA VAL A 280 4.93 -16.60 9.12
C VAL A 280 4.42 -17.86 9.83
N THR A 281 5.31 -18.53 10.56
CA THR A 281 4.95 -19.69 11.37
C THR A 281 4.29 -19.25 12.68
N GLY A 282 3.14 -19.82 12.97
CA GLY A 282 2.39 -19.61 14.20
C GLY A 282 2.55 -20.77 15.19
N ARG A 283 1.99 -20.60 16.39
CA ARG A 283 1.95 -21.62 17.43
C ARG A 283 1.45 -22.95 16.88
N ASN A 284 2.00 -24.05 17.38
CA ASN A 284 1.67 -25.42 16.98
C ASN A 284 1.87 -25.69 15.47
N GLY A 285 2.77 -24.95 14.82
CA GLY A 285 3.08 -25.10 13.40
C GLY A 285 2.02 -24.52 12.45
N ALA A 286 1.05 -23.74 12.92
CA ALA A 286 0.08 -23.08 12.06
C ALA A 286 0.77 -22.10 11.10
N THR A 287 0.21 -21.92 9.90
CA THR A 287 0.69 -20.90 8.96
C THR A 287 -0.16 -19.64 9.10
N ILE A 288 0.48 -18.49 9.28
CA ILE A 288 -0.21 -17.20 9.41
C ILE A 288 0.08 -16.36 8.17
N ILE A 289 -0.98 -15.86 7.57
CA ILE A 289 -0.95 -14.86 6.50
C ILE A 289 -1.17 -13.51 7.18
N ASP A 290 -0.07 -12.81 7.48
CA ASP A 290 -0.11 -11.48 8.10
C ASP A 290 -0.31 -10.40 7.03
N ASP A 291 -1.53 -9.87 6.94
CA ASP A 291 -1.89 -8.73 6.09
C ASP A 291 -2.57 -7.62 6.91
N THR A 292 -2.02 -7.38 8.11
CA THR A 292 -2.60 -6.52 9.15
C THR A 292 -2.33 -5.03 8.98
N TYR A 293 -1.59 -4.62 7.96
CA TYR A 293 -1.23 -3.20 7.81
C TYR A 293 -2.43 -2.29 7.57
N ASN A 294 -3.34 -2.66 6.66
CA ASN A 294 -4.57 -1.91 6.35
C ASN A 294 -5.57 -2.79 5.59
N ALA A 295 -6.83 -2.36 5.54
CA ALA A 295 -7.88 -3.04 4.82
C ALA A 295 -8.74 -2.09 3.98
N SER A 296 -9.17 -2.58 2.84
CA SER A 296 -10.20 -2.02 1.97
C SER A 296 -10.93 -3.17 1.29
N PRO A 297 -12.13 -3.00 0.74
CA PRO A 297 -12.90 -4.10 0.15
C PRO A 297 -12.11 -4.92 -0.87
N GLY A 298 -11.45 -4.27 -1.82
CA GLY A 298 -10.63 -4.96 -2.82
C GLY A 298 -9.43 -5.70 -2.22
N SER A 299 -8.77 -5.13 -1.19
CA SER A 299 -7.65 -5.81 -0.53
C SER A 299 -8.09 -6.97 0.35
N MET A 300 -9.29 -6.91 0.96
CA MET A 300 -9.90 -8.01 1.69
C MET A 300 -10.24 -9.18 0.75
N GLN A 301 -10.85 -8.87 -0.42
CA GLN A 301 -11.13 -9.87 -1.45
C GLN A 301 -9.86 -10.58 -1.89
N ALA A 302 -8.80 -9.83 -2.21
CA ALA A 302 -7.52 -10.39 -2.62
C ALA A 302 -6.88 -11.28 -1.53
N ALA A 303 -6.99 -10.89 -0.26
CA ALA A 303 -6.48 -11.68 0.86
C ALA A 303 -7.27 -13.00 1.06
N LEU A 304 -8.60 -12.95 0.95
CA LEU A 304 -9.44 -14.15 0.99
C LEU A 304 -9.18 -15.08 -0.19
N GLU A 305 -8.92 -14.55 -1.39
CA GLU A 305 -8.47 -15.35 -2.53
C GLU A 305 -7.16 -16.08 -2.25
N VAL A 306 -6.21 -15.42 -1.56
CA VAL A 306 -4.96 -16.07 -1.13
C VAL A 306 -5.23 -17.16 -0.09
N LEU A 307 -6.10 -16.92 0.89
CA LEU A 307 -6.48 -17.95 1.87
C LEU A 307 -7.08 -19.18 1.18
N ARG A 308 -7.84 -18.98 0.09
CA ARG A 308 -8.40 -20.09 -0.71
C ARG A 308 -7.34 -20.96 -1.40
N LEU A 309 -6.12 -20.42 -1.60
CA LEU A 309 -4.99 -21.16 -2.17
C LEU A 309 -4.30 -22.09 -1.16
N ALA A 310 -4.71 -22.07 0.11
CA ALA A 310 -4.21 -22.99 1.12
C ALA A 310 -4.27 -24.46 0.65
N PRO A 311 -3.34 -25.32 1.09
CA PRO A 311 -3.30 -26.74 0.70
C PRO A 311 -4.65 -27.43 0.94
N ARG A 312 -5.00 -28.40 0.10
CA ARG A 312 -6.24 -29.18 0.28
C ARG A 312 -6.21 -29.91 1.63
N GLY A 313 -7.33 -29.84 2.34
CA GLY A 313 -7.48 -30.43 3.67
C GLY A 313 -6.98 -29.54 4.83
N SER A 314 -6.41 -28.37 4.54
CA SER A 314 -6.11 -27.38 5.58
C SER A 314 -7.37 -26.78 6.18
N LEU A 315 -7.32 -26.45 7.46
CA LEU A 315 -8.32 -25.63 8.13
C LEU A 315 -8.04 -24.15 7.84
N ARG A 316 -8.95 -23.48 7.15
CA ARG A 316 -8.81 -22.06 6.77
C ARG A 316 -9.56 -21.18 7.76
N VAL A 317 -8.83 -20.36 8.48
CA VAL A 317 -9.39 -19.42 9.46
C VAL A 317 -9.17 -17.99 8.96
N ALA A 318 -10.24 -17.19 8.93
CA ALA A 318 -10.17 -15.77 8.63
C ALA A 318 -10.45 -14.95 9.89
N VAL A 319 -9.46 -14.16 10.34
CA VAL A 319 -9.60 -13.15 11.40
C VAL A 319 -9.68 -11.80 10.70
N LEU A 320 -10.88 -11.23 10.61
CA LEU A 320 -11.15 -10.03 9.83
C LEU A 320 -11.69 -8.92 10.73
N GLY A 321 -11.08 -7.76 10.66
CA GLY A 321 -11.58 -6.56 11.33
C GLY A 321 -12.21 -5.56 10.37
N ASP A 322 -12.67 -4.43 10.92
CA ASP A 322 -13.35 -3.39 10.17
C ASP A 322 -12.47 -2.77 9.08
N MET A 323 -13.14 -2.38 8.01
CA MET A 323 -12.63 -1.54 6.95
C MET A 323 -13.10 -0.11 7.18
N LEU A 324 -12.17 0.76 7.58
CA LEU A 324 -12.46 2.15 7.90
C LEU A 324 -12.55 3.05 6.66
N GLU A 325 -13.07 4.28 6.81
CA GLU A 325 -13.14 5.33 5.78
C GLU A 325 -14.04 5.00 4.58
N LEU A 326 -15.02 4.11 4.76
CA LEU A 326 -15.96 3.71 3.71
C LEU A 326 -17.25 4.56 3.68
N GLY A 327 -17.55 5.34 4.74
CA GLY A 327 -18.78 6.12 4.84
C GLY A 327 -20.03 5.24 4.64
N ASP A 328 -20.97 5.71 3.83
CA ASP A 328 -22.23 5.00 3.54
C ASP A 328 -22.06 3.63 2.86
N HIS A 329 -20.87 3.32 2.37
CA HIS A 329 -20.54 2.02 1.77
C HIS A 329 -20.13 0.97 2.81
N ALA A 330 -19.93 1.35 4.08
CA ALA A 330 -19.33 0.47 5.09
C ALA A 330 -20.17 -0.81 5.33
N GLU A 331 -21.47 -0.69 5.62
CA GLU A 331 -22.31 -1.87 5.87
C GLU A 331 -22.26 -2.87 4.72
N ARG A 332 -22.54 -2.39 3.52
CA ARG A 332 -22.58 -3.24 2.32
C ARG A 332 -21.23 -3.91 2.05
N ALA A 333 -20.14 -3.17 2.17
CA ALA A 333 -18.80 -3.72 1.96
C ALA A 333 -18.46 -4.84 2.96
N HIS A 334 -18.84 -4.67 4.24
CA HIS A 334 -18.63 -5.70 5.25
C HIS A 334 -19.54 -6.91 5.04
N GLU A 335 -20.79 -6.73 4.57
CA GLU A 335 -21.67 -7.83 4.18
C GLU A 335 -21.10 -8.64 3.00
N GLU A 336 -20.59 -7.96 1.97
CA GLU A 336 -19.96 -8.60 0.81
C GLU A 336 -18.72 -9.41 1.22
N ILE A 337 -17.86 -8.85 2.08
CA ILE A 337 -16.67 -9.54 2.62
C ILE A 337 -17.09 -10.71 3.51
N GLY A 338 -18.10 -10.54 4.37
CA GLY A 338 -18.64 -11.62 5.19
C GLY A 338 -19.15 -12.78 4.34
N SER A 339 -19.92 -12.49 3.28
CA SER A 339 -20.39 -13.51 2.33
C SER A 339 -19.24 -14.23 1.63
N LEU A 340 -18.19 -13.50 1.22
CA LEU A 340 -17.00 -14.09 0.60
C LEU A 340 -16.22 -14.95 1.61
N ALA A 341 -16.05 -14.49 2.84
CA ALA A 341 -15.40 -15.25 3.91
C ALA A 341 -16.16 -16.56 4.19
N GLY A 342 -17.49 -16.51 4.24
CA GLY A 342 -18.33 -17.71 4.41
C GLY A 342 -18.19 -18.78 3.31
N LYS A 343 -17.76 -18.38 2.11
CA LYS A 343 -17.48 -19.29 0.97
C LYS A 343 -16.02 -19.74 0.90
N THR A 344 -15.14 -19.09 1.65
CA THR A 344 -13.69 -19.25 1.51
C THR A 344 -13.05 -19.88 2.75
N ALA A 345 -13.46 -19.45 3.93
CA ALA A 345 -12.92 -19.90 5.20
C ALA A 345 -13.81 -21.00 5.82
N ASP A 346 -13.19 -21.85 6.62
CA ASP A 346 -13.89 -22.86 7.43
C ASP A 346 -14.29 -22.26 8.79
N ILE A 347 -13.63 -21.18 9.22
CA ILE A 347 -13.93 -20.41 10.43
C ILE A 347 -13.73 -18.92 10.13
N LEU A 348 -14.69 -18.09 10.58
CA LEU A 348 -14.60 -16.63 10.57
C LEU A 348 -14.60 -16.11 12.00
N ILE A 349 -13.59 -15.33 12.36
CA ILE A 349 -13.54 -14.53 13.58
C ILE A 349 -13.57 -13.07 13.14
N ALA A 350 -14.71 -12.42 13.31
CA ALA A 350 -14.90 -11.03 12.91
C ALA A 350 -14.75 -10.10 14.13
N VAL A 351 -14.01 -8.99 13.96
CA VAL A 351 -13.63 -8.06 15.02
C VAL A 351 -14.11 -6.66 14.68
N GLY A 352 -14.80 -6.00 15.62
CA GLY A 352 -15.17 -4.59 15.50
C GLY A 352 -16.66 -4.34 15.33
N GLU A 353 -16.99 -3.10 14.96
CA GLU A 353 -18.36 -2.61 14.86
C GLU A 353 -19.20 -3.35 13.81
N TYR A 354 -18.60 -3.63 12.66
CA TYR A 354 -19.26 -4.32 11.54
C TYR A 354 -19.15 -5.85 11.62
N ALA A 355 -18.51 -6.40 12.66
CA ALA A 355 -18.36 -7.84 12.85
C ALA A 355 -19.70 -8.61 12.85
N PRO A 356 -20.79 -8.12 13.49
CA PRO A 356 -22.09 -8.79 13.43
C PRO A 356 -22.66 -8.92 11.99
N ARG A 357 -22.43 -7.88 11.15
CA ARG A 357 -22.87 -7.88 9.74
C ARG A 357 -22.08 -8.91 8.92
N MET A 358 -20.74 -8.93 9.09
CA MET A 358 -19.88 -9.93 8.44
C MET A 358 -20.28 -11.35 8.81
N VAL A 359 -20.48 -11.63 10.10
CA VAL A 359 -20.87 -12.95 10.61
C VAL A 359 -22.25 -13.37 10.08
N GLN A 360 -23.23 -12.47 10.08
CA GLN A 360 -24.55 -12.76 9.55
C GLN A 360 -24.48 -13.14 8.06
N SER A 361 -23.71 -12.39 7.27
CA SER A 361 -23.54 -12.65 5.84
C SER A 361 -22.76 -13.93 5.56
N ALA A 362 -21.74 -14.25 6.39
CA ALA A 362 -21.00 -15.50 6.30
C ALA A 362 -21.90 -16.73 6.58
N ARG A 363 -22.77 -16.64 7.60
CA ARG A 363 -23.75 -17.69 7.92
C ARG A 363 -24.76 -17.88 6.79
N ARG A 364 -25.27 -16.82 6.20
CA ARG A 364 -26.13 -16.88 5.00
C ARG A 364 -25.42 -17.52 3.81
N ALA A 365 -24.11 -17.37 3.72
CA ALA A 365 -23.28 -17.96 2.67
C ALA A 365 -22.90 -19.43 2.93
N GLY A 366 -23.32 -20.00 4.06
CA GLY A 366 -23.18 -21.42 4.37
C GLY A 366 -22.22 -21.76 5.52
N LEU A 367 -21.60 -20.77 6.16
CA LEU A 367 -20.72 -21.03 7.31
C LEU A 367 -21.56 -21.42 8.56
N PRO A 368 -21.27 -22.52 9.24
CA PRO A 368 -22.00 -22.96 10.44
C PRO A 368 -21.96 -21.88 11.55
N PRO A 369 -23.04 -21.75 12.35
CA PRO A 369 -23.13 -20.73 13.40
C PRO A 369 -22.02 -20.79 14.44
N ASP A 370 -21.54 -21.97 14.80
CA ASP A 370 -20.44 -22.22 15.74
C ASP A 370 -19.05 -21.92 15.15
N ARG A 371 -18.97 -21.67 13.84
CA ARG A 371 -17.75 -21.33 13.11
C ARG A 371 -17.69 -19.90 12.61
N ALA A 372 -18.68 -19.09 12.94
CA ALA A 372 -18.72 -17.66 12.61
C ALA A 372 -18.92 -16.86 13.90
N LEU A 373 -17.82 -16.27 14.39
CA LEU A 373 -17.72 -15.66 15.72
C LEU A 373 -17.59 -14.15 15.60
N VAL A 374 -18.26 -13.42 16.48
CA VAL A 374 -18.08 -11.98 16.70
C VAL A 374 -17.27 -11.80 17.97
N VAL A 375 -16.22 -10.98 17.92
CA VAL A 375 -15.36 -10.65 19.08
C VAL A 375 -15.09 -9.14 19.10
N GLU A 376 -14.79 -8.60 20.28
CA GLU A 376 -14.63 -7.15 20.46
C GLU A 376 -13.23 -6.66 20.08
N GLY A 377 -12.20 -7.48 20.28
CA GLY A 377 -10.83 -7.04 20.09
C GLY A 377 -9.81 -8.16 19.83
N ALA A 378 -8.54 -7.76 19.77
CA ALA A 378 -7.44 -8.65 19.44
C ALA A 378 -7.27 -9.80 20.46
N ASP A 379 -7.44 -9.52 21.75
CA ASP A 379 -7.22 -10.53 22.80
C ASP A 379 -8.32 -11.61 22.78
N GLU A 380 -9.57 -11.22 22.53
CA GLU A 380 -10.67 -12.17 22.32
C GLU A 380 -10.51 -12.94 21.02
N ALA A 381 -10.02 -12.29 19.97
CA ALA A 381 -9.74 -12.98 18.71
C ALA A 381 -8.66 -14.06 18.89
N VAL A 382 -7.63 -13.79 19.68
CA VAL A 382 -6.61 -14.78 20.05
C VAL A 382 -7.21 -15.94 20.84
N ALA A 383 -8.06 -15.66 21.85
CA ALA A 383 -8.73 -16.68 22.63
C ALA A 383 -9.61 -17.59 21.76
N ALA A 384 -10.41 -16.99 20.87
CA ALA A 384 -11.28 -17.72 19.94
C ALA A 384 -10.50 -18.54 18.91
N LEU A 385 -9.32 -18.06 18.48
CA LEU A 385 -8.47 -18.72 17.49
C LEU A 385 -7.63 -19.87 18.08
N THR A 386 -7.18 -19.74 19.32
CA THR A 386 -6.21 -20.67 19.96
C THR A 386 -6.62 -22.15 19.86
N PRO A 387 -7.88 -22.57 20.06
CA PRO A 387 -8.27 -23.98 19.96
C PRO A 387 -8.09 -24.60 18.57
N TRP A 388 -7.97 -23.77 17.55
CA TRP A 388 -7.87 -24.17 16.15
C TRP A 388 -6.45 -24.24 15.62
N LEU A 389 -5.45 -23.74 16.38
CA LEU A 389 -4.07 -23.66 15.92
C LEU A 389 -3.38 -25.02 15.93
N ASN A 390 -3.01 -25.50 14.75
CA ASN A 390 -2.20 -26.70 14.53
C ASN A 390 -1.52 -26.61 13.15
N ALA A 391 -0.65 -27.57 12.82
CA ALA A 391 0.14 -27.58 11.59
C ALA A 391 -0.69 -27.61 10.28
N GLN A 392 -1.97 -27.94 10.35
CA GLN A 392 -2.87 -27.92 9.18
C GLN A 392 -3.69 -26.63 9.09
N THR A 393 -3.54 -25.71 10.04
CA THR A 393 -4.31 -24.47 10.09
C THR A 393 -3.62 -23.35 9.30
N GLN A 394 -4.38 -22.69 8.43
CA GLN A 394 -3.98 -21.51 7.71
C GLN A 394 -4.82 -20.33 8.18
N VAL A 395 -4.18 -19.33 8.77
CA VAL A 395 -4.85 -18.17 9.40
C VAL A 395 -4.57 -16.92 8.60
N LEU A 396 -5.59 -16.28 8.06
CA LEU A 396 -5.50 -14.92 7.53
C LEU A 396 -5.87 -13.92 8.63
N VAL A 397 -5.02 -12.93 8.88
CA VAL A 397 -5.33 -11.80 9.78
C VAL A 397 -5.28 -10.50 9.00
N LYS A 398 -6.42 -9.78 8.93
CA LYS A 398 -6.51 -8.53 8.17
C LYS A 398 -7.54 -7.56 8.73
N ALA A 399 -7.15 -6.28 8.87
CA ALA A 399 -8.03 -5.17 9.26
C ALA A 399 -7.45 -3.82 8.83
N SER A 400 -8.25 -2.77 8.95
CA SER A 400 -7.75 -1.40 8.89
C SER A 400 -6.75 -1.11 10.02
N ARG A 401 -5.79 -0.21 9.77
CA ARG A 401 -4.70 0.11 10.70
C ARG A 401 -5.17 0.48 12.11
N GLY A 402 -6.30 1.20 12.20
CA GLY A 402 -6.89 1.61 13.48
C GLY A 402 -7.30 0.45 14.38
N MET A 403 -7.59 -0.72 13.80
CA MET A 403 -8.01 -1.92 14.53
C MET A 403 -6.85 -2.62 15.27
N ARG A 404 -5.60 -2.36 14.90
CA ARG A 404 -4.38 -2.92 15.50
C ARG A 404 -4.36 -4.45 15.60
N LEU A 405 -4.90 -5.16 14.61
CA LEU A 405 -4.95 -6.62 14.61
C LEU A 405 -3.57 -7.29 14.41
N GLU A 406 -2.51 -6.52 14.17
CA GLU A 406 -1.14 -7.05 14.30
C GLU A 406 -0.87 -7.67 15.66
N ARG A 407 -1.56 -7.23 16.73
CA ARG A 407 -1.48 -7.84 18.09
C ARG A 407 -1.92 -9.30 18.09
N VAL A 408 -2.87 -9.69 17.23
CA VAL A 408 -3.25 -11.10 17.06
C VAL A 408 -2.07 -11.89 16.55
N VAL A 409 -1.44 -11.42 15.46
CA VAL A 409 -0.27 -12.08 14.86
C VAL A 409 0.89 -12.16 15.86
N GLU A 410 1.19 -11.06 16.56
CA GLU A 410 2.26 -11.00 17.56
C GLU A 410 2.08 -12.03 18.71
N GLN A 411 0.82 -12.29 19.12
CA GLN A 411 0.51 -13.24 20.18
C GLN A 411 0.51 -14.70 19.73
N ILE A 412 0.17 -14.99 18.47
CA ILE A 412 0.04 -16.37 17.97
C ILE A 412 1.24 -16.84 17.15
N ARG A 413 2.17 -15.97 16.76
CA ARG A 413 3.39 -16.38 16.04
C ARG A 413 4.33 -17.14 16.97
N GLU A 414 5.14 -18.04 16.42
CA GLU A 414 6.25 -18.62 17.14
C GLU A 414 7.30 -17.56 17.48
N PRO A 415 7.91 -17.60 18.68
CA PRO A 415 9.08 -16.78 18.97
C PRO A 415 10.17 -17.03 17.92
N ALA A 416 10.84 -15.98 17.48
CA ALA A 416 11.93 -16.05 16.48
C ALA A 416 13.17 -16.73 17.06
#